data_62f1ac933d5287809c570faaefa56e64
#
_entry.id   62f1ac933d5287809c570faaefa56e64
#
_cell.length_a   1.000
_cell.length_b   1.000
_cell.length_c   1.000
_cell.angle_alpha   90.00
_cell.angle_beta   90.00
_cell.angle_gamma   90.00
#
_symmetry.space_group_name_H-M   'P 1'
#
loop_
_entity.id
_entity.type
_entity.pdbx_description
1 polymer ?
#
loop_
_entity_poly.entity_id
_entity_poly.type
_entity_poly.pdbx_seq_one_letter_code
_entity_poly.pdbx_strand_id
1 'polypeptide(L)'
;MKNRTIIILTALMLDCGYVAAQNVDRQSPGQDVKDYIQQSWKKTLRYNPKDSADHIGLPKPYTVPCISGHFQEMYYWDTYFTNVGLLLDGHIEWAIDNTENLASLVERFGKVFNGSRYMYRYNSQPPYLCMMVADIYARTGDKEWLGRMFGTLEKEYRFWMTHRMTPCGLNRYSNDVIDKQKDRGMAQYAKSRTKCNIALDSLSEREVTTFASHARAECESGWDFTPRFENRCEDFCPVDLNANLYYYEQSLARFCHILGMPLKAGKWEKAARVRKHLIQKYMYNAKDGLYHDYDYVNRRLSPVRSAAVFSLLFSRVLSAGNARSVARHALKVLEFPYGIAATEKGDYHGTYQWAYPNGWAPLQYIAIKGLENYGMTTEAYRLAHTYVDGQNRIFAQTHNLWEKYNVVEGSTRVTSEGEYDMPPMMGWTAGVYLYALQYVKRHKHR
;
A
#
# COMPACT_ATOMS: atom_id res chain seq x y z
N MET A 1 -23.72 96.74 -24.09
CA MET A 1 -24.44 95.52 -24.48
C MET A 1 -23.52 94.36 -24.20
N LYS A 2 -23.69 93.66 -23.08
CA LYS A 2 -22.83 92.63 -22.58
C LYS A 2 -23.62 91.32 -22.46
N ASN A 3 -23.30 90.37 -23.32
CA ASN A 3 -23.84 89.02 -23.21
C ASN A 3 -23.21 88.28 -22.01
N ARG A 4 -24.05 87.73 -21.15
CA ARG A 4 -23.65 86.80 -20.05
C ARG A 4 -24.03 85.39 -20.48
N THR A 5 -23.04 84.62 -20.76
CA THR A 5 -23.16 83.14 -21.00
C THR A 5 -23.28 82.46 -19.66
N ILE A 6 -24.36 81.73 -19.46
CA ILE A 6 -24.55 80.84 -18.26
C ILE A 6 -23.98 79.46 -18.61
N ILE A 7 -22.98 79.02 -17.84
CA ILE A 7 -22.43 77.67 -17.91
C ILE A 7 -23.21 76.83 -16.90
N ILE A 8 -23.96 75.85 -17.41
CA ILE A 8 -24.60 74.82 -16.55
C ILE A 8 -23.59 73.71 -16.35
N LEU A 9 -23.08 73.51 -15.13
CA LEU A 9 -22.31 72.38 -14.72
C LEU A 9 -23.27 71.22 -14.38
N THR A 10 -23.28 70.21 -15.23
CA THR A 10 -23.93 68.93 -14.93
C THR A 10 -22.96 68.04 -14.08
N ALA A 11 -23.25 67.87 -12.83
CA ALA A 11 -22.52 66.94 -11.96
C ALA A 11 -22.95 65.50 -12.28
N LEU A 12 -22.04 64.72 -12.88
CA LEU A 12 -22.17 63.26 -12.96
C LEU A 12 -21.85 62.69 -11.59
N MET A 13 -22.87 62.20 -10.92
CA MET A 13 -22.69 61.30 -9.77
C MET A 13 -22.23 59.95 -10.30
N LEU A 14 -20.96 59.60 -10.05
CA LEU A 14 -20.45 58.23 -10.18
C LEU A 14 -20.97 57.42 -8.98
N ASP A 15 -21.95 56.59 -9.27
CA ASP A 15 -22.39 55.52 -8.36
C ASP A 15 -21.27 54.49 -8.22
N CYS A 16 -20.47 54.62 -7.18
CA CYS A 16 -19.54 53.57 -6.77
C CYS A 16 -20.35 52.42 -6.19
N GLY A 17 -20.78 51.52 -7.08
CA GLY A 17 -21.31 50.23 -6.66
C GLY A 17 -20.26 49.48 -5.84
N TYR A 18 -20.46 49.43 -4.54
CA TYR A 18 -19.77 48.51 -3.64
C TYR A 18 -20.14 47.08 -4.04
N VAL A 19 -19.30 46.46 -4.88
CA VAL A 19 -19.35 45.01 -5.06
C VAL A 19 -18.92 44.44 -3.74
N ALA A 20 -19.90 44.02 -2.93
CA ALA A 20 -19.65 43.19 -1.77
C ALA A 20 -18.91 41.95 -2.28
N ALA A 21 -17.62 41.86 -1.99
CA ALA A 21 -16.86 40.66 -2.17
C ALA A 21 -17.60 39.59 -1.35
N GLN A 22 -18.29 38.68 -2.03
CA GLN A 22 -18.80 37.49 -1.42
C GLN A 22 -17.58 36.82 -0.78
N ASN A 23 -17.60 36.72 0.55
CA ASN A 23 -16.71 35.87 1.29
C ASN A 23 -16.96 34.45 0.76
N VAL A 24 -16.20 34.04 -0.24
CA VAL A 24 -16.02 32.66 -0.56
C VAL A 24 -15.33 32.10 0.67
N ASP A 25 -16.09 31.42 1.50
CA ASP A 25 -15.59 30.66 2.61
C ASP A 25 -14.43 29.84 2.07
N ARG A 26 -13.18 30.24 2.37
CA ARG A 26 -12.00 29.47 1.97
C ARG A 26 -12.06 28.21 2.78
N GLN A 27 -12.67 27.18 2.23
CA GLN A 27 -12.64 25.85 2.82
C GLN A 27 -11.21 25.53 3.23
N SER A 28 -11.03 24.91 4.39
CA SER A 28 -9.70 24.55 4.88
C SER A 28 -9.04 23.66 3.83
N PRO A 29 -7.72 23.82 3.55
CA PRO A 29 -7.03 23.01 2.57
C PRO A 29 -7.31 21.52 2.76
N GLY A 30 -7.76 20.84 1.70
CA GLY A 30 -8.10 19.42 1.70
C GLY A 30 -9.51 19.08 2.21
N GLN A 31 -10.39 20.07 2.46
CA GLN A 31 -11.78 19.80 2.85
C GLN A 31 -12.56 19.18 1.69
N ASP A 32 -12.40 19.69 0.46
CA ASP A 32 -13.07 19.17 -0.74
C ASP A 32 -12.74 17.69 -0.98
N VAL A 33 -11.47 17.33 -0.82
CA VAL A 33 -11.03 15.93 -0.94
C VAL A 33 -11.64 15.07 0.15
N LYS A 34 -11.67 15.56 1.38
CA LYS A 34 -12.28 14.84 2.50
C LYS A 34 -13.78 14.63 2.27
N ASP A 35 -14.50 15.65 1.82
CA ASP A 35 -15.93 15.58 1.53
C ASP A 35 -16.22 14.58 0.40
N TYR A 36 -15.39 14.59 -0.64
CA TYR A 36 -15.46 13.61 -1.72
C TYR A 36 -15.29 12.18 -1.20
N ILE A 37 -14.29 11.94 -0.34
CA ILE A 37 -14.05 10.63 0.27
C ILE A 37 -15.28 10.18 1.05
N GLN A 38 -15.78 11.01 1.95
CA GLN A 38 -16.92 10.69 2.82
C GLN A 38 -18.19 10.36 2.03
N GLN A 39 -18.47 11.11 0.96
CA GLN A 39 -19.59 10.86 0.07
C GLN A 39 -19.42 9.59 -0.78
N SER A 40 -18.20 9.14 -0.97
CA SER A 40 -17.86 8.03 -1.86
C SER A 40 -17.74 6.68 -1.16
N TRP A 41 -17.44 6.63 0.15
CA TRP A 41 -17.27 5.37 0.87
C TRP A 41 -18.41 4.38 0.64
N LYS A 42 -19.67 4.83 0.75
CA LYS A 42 -20.84 3.97 0.56
C LYS A 42 -20.91 3.35 -0.85
N LYS A 43 -20.35 4.00 -1.86
CA LYS A 43 -20.34 3.51 -3.25
C LYS A 43 -19.40 2.31 -3.43
N THR A 44 -18.46 2.10 -2.51
CA THR A 44 -17.55 0.94 -2.55
C THR A 44 -18.14 -0.31 -1.89
N LEU A 45 -19.26 -0.22 -1.18
CA LEU A 45 -19.85 -1.36 -0.48
C LEU A 45 -20.44 -2.37 -1.44
N ARG A 46 -20.17 -3.64 -1.15
CA ARG A 46 -20.75 -4.80 -1.82
C ARG A 46 -21.23 -5.82 -0.79
N TYR A 47 -22.16 -6.67 -1.17
CA TYR A 47 -22.57 -7.80 -0.36
C TYR A 47 -22.86 -9.01 -1.25
N ASN A 48 -22.03 -10.01 -1.14
CA ASN A 48 -22.08 -11.21 -1.98
C ASN A 48 -21.80 -12.45 -1.10
N PRO A 49 -22.83 -12.94 -0.34
CA PRO A 49 -22.59 -13.97 0.67
C PRO A 49 -22.48 -15.39 0.11
N LYS A 50 -22.79 -15.60 -1.18
CA LYS A 50 -22.82 -16.92 -1.81
C LYS A 50 -21.70 -17.07 -2.84
N ASP A 51 -21.09 -18.25 -2.86
CA ASP A 51 -20.17 -18.63 -3.92
C ASP A 51 -20.88 -18.70 -5.27
N SER A 52 -20.16 -18.38 -6.33
CA SER A 52 -20.56 -18.59 -7.72
C SER A 52 -19.42 -19.28 -8.49
N ALA A 53 -19.59 -19.50 -9.78
CA ALA A 53 -18.54 -20.12 -10.61
C ALA A 53 -17.22 -19.32 -10.59
N ASP A 54 -17.26 -18.01 -10.41
CA ASP A 54 -16.12 -17.12 -10.51
C ASP A 54 -15.79 -16.40 -9.17
N HIS A 55 -16.81 -16.05 -8.37
CA HIS A 55 -16.64 -15.30 -7.14
C HIS A 55 -16.76 -16.15 -5.89
N ILE A 56 -15.97 -15.82 -4.88
CA ILE A 56 -16.03 -16.42 -3.56
C ILE A 56 -16.96 -15.57 -2.70
N GLY A 57 -17.98 -16.22 -2.14
CA GLY A 57 -18.93 -15.57 -1.23
C GLY A 57 -18.25 -15.13 0.06
N LEU A 58 -18.57 -13.93 0.49
CA LEU A 58 -18.08 -13.32 1.72
C LEU A 58 -19.24 -13.09 2.69
N PRO A 59 -19.16 -13.55 3.95
CA PRO A 59 -20.31 -13.60 4.86
C PRO A 59 -20.83 -12.23 5.30
N LYS A 60 -20.03 -11.16 5.17
CA LYS A 60 -20.36 -9.81 5.59
C LYS A 60 -20.34 -8.84 4.41
N PRO A 61 -20.97 -7.65 4.51
CA PRO A 61 -20.71 -6.56 3.59
C PRO A 61 -19.21 -6.24 3.57
N TYR A 62 -18.72 -5.78 2.43
CA TYR A 62 -17.30 -5.45 2.26
C TYR A 62 -17.09 -4.28 1.31
N THR A 63 -15.94 -3.62 1.42
CA THR A 63 -15.53 -2.59 0.47
C THR A 63 -14.69 -3.18 -0.65
N VAL A 64 -14.92 -2.68 -1.87
CA VAL A 64 -14.04 -2.93 -3.02
C VAL A 64 -13.07 -1.77 -3.20
N PRO A 65 -11.91 -1.97 -3.87
CA PRO A 65 -10.87 -0.95 -4.01
C PRO A 65 -11.32 0.36 -4.65
N CYS A 66 -12.34 0.36 -5.51
CA CYS A 66 -12.78 1.55 -6.25
C CYS A 66 -14.29 1.55 -6.49
N ILE A 67 -14.85 2.72 -6.86
CA ILE A 67 -16.30 2.87 -7.04
C ILE A 67 -16.83 2.29 -8.35
N SER A 68 -15.99 2.15 -9.37
CA SER A 68 -16.37 1.62 -10.69
C SER A 68 -15.14 1.15 -11.47
N GLY A 69 -15.36 0.47 -12.60
CA GLY A 69 -14.31 -0.06 -13.46
C GLY A 69 -13.77 -1.40 -12.99
N HIS A 70 -12.45 -1.58 -13.05
CA HIS A 70 -11.78 -2.77 -12.55
C HIS A 70 -11.87 -2.86 -11.02
N PHE A 71 -11.43 -3.97 -10.42
CA PHE A 71 -11.36 -4.18 -8.96
C PHE A 71 -12.71 -4.08 -8.24
N GLN A 72 -13.73 -4.81 -8.74
CA GLN A 72 -15.06 -4.87 -8.12
C GLN A 72 -15.23 -6.03 -7.13
N GLU A 73 -14.19 -6.73 -6.80
CA GLU A 73 -14.07 -7.72 -5.74
C GLU A 73 -13.23 -7.21 -4.56
N MET A 74 -13.25 -7.91 -3.43
CA MET A 74 -12.39 -7.60 -2.29
C MET A 74 -10.95 -8.04 -2.57
N TYR A 75 -9.98 -7.15 -2.38
CA TYR A 75 -8.55 -7.46 -2.46
C TYR A 75 -7.89 -7.37 -1.09
N TYR A 76 -6.87 -8.19 -0.87
CA TYR A 76 -6.33 -8.40 0.47
C TYR A 76 -5.63 -7.16 1.03
N TRP A 77 -4.48 -6.77 0.50
CA TRP A 77 -3.70 -5.69 1.10
C TRP A 77 -4.33 -4.31 0.88
N ASP A 78 -5.08 -4.11 -0.22
CA ASP A 78 -5.89 -2.91 -0.48
C ASP A 78 -6.85 -2.61 0.68
N THR A 79 -7.46 -3.67 1.20
CA THR A 79 -8.39 -3.59 2.33
C THR A 79 -7.73 -3.02 3.58
N TYR A 80 -6.45 -3.31 3.84
CA TYR A 80 -5.76 -2.74 4.99
C TYR A 80 -5.71 -1.21 4.91
N PHE A 81 -5.23 -0.66 3.80
CA PHE A 81 -5.09 0.80 3.66
C PHE A 81 -6.45 1.51 3.54
N THR A 82 -7.46 0.84 2.98
CA THR A 82 -8.85 1.29 3.02
C THR A 82 -9.38 1.33 4.46
N ASN A 83 -9.14 0.29 5.26
CA ASN A 83 -9.54 0.22 6.66
C ASN A 83 -8.90 1.33 7.51
N VAL A 84 -7.67 1.75 7.20
CA VAL A 84 -7.05 2.93 7.86
C VAL A 84 -7.95 4.16 7.72
N GLY A 85 -8.50 4.42 6.53
CA GLY A 85 -9.42 5.52 6.30
C GLY A 85 -10.78 5.33 6.98
N LEU A 86 -11.35 4.14 6.86
CA LEU A 86 -12.63 3.80 7.48
C LEU A 86 -12.60 4.01 9.00
N LEU A 87 -11.54 3.55 9.67
CA LEU A 87 -11.36 3.74 11.11
C LEU A 87 -11.23 5.22 11.49
N LEU A 88 -10.60 6.05 10.65
CA LEU A 88 -10.46 7.49 10.88
C LEU A 88 -11.77 8.26 10.67
N ASP A 89 -12.59 7.82 9.72
CA ASP A 89 -13.90 8.41 9.40
C ASP A 89 -15.04 7.84 10.26
N GLY A 90 -14.74 6.94 11.21
CA GLY A 90 -15.72 6.40 12.17
C GLY A 90 -16.52 5.18 11.65
N HIS A 91 -16.19 4.63 10.49
CA HIS A 91 -16.82 3.42 9.93
C HIS A 91 -16.19 2.13 10.50
N ILE A 92 -16.17 2.01 11.82
CA ILE A 92 -15.48 0.91 12.54
C ILE A 92 -16.07 -0.43 12.16
N GLU A 93 -17.39 -0.56 12.08
CA GLU A 93 -18.09 -1.80 11.72
C GLU A 93 -17.69 -2.29 10.32
N TRP A 94 -17.51 -1.39 9.35
CA TRP A 94 -17.10 -1.79 8.01
C TRP A 94 -15.65 -2.31 7.99
N ALA A 95 -14.78 -1.72 8.81
CA ALA A 95 -13.41 -2.23 8.95
C ALA A 95 -13.39 -3.61 9.63
N ILE A 96 -14.27 -3.85 10.61
CA ILE A 96 -14.47 -5.16 11.24
C ILE A 96 -14.99 -6.16 10.22
N ASP A 97 -16.06 -5.84 9.50
CA ASP A 97 -16.66 -6.71 8.49
C ASP A 97 -15.66 -7.08 7.38
N ASN A 98 -14.89 -6.10 6.87
CA ASN A 98 -13.80 -6.34 5.94
C ASN A 98 -12.79 -7.36 6.49
N THR A 99 -12.36 -7.17 7.73
CA THR A 99 -11.35 -8.00 8.38
C THR A 99 -11.88 -9.42 8.64
N GLU A 100 -13.14 -9.56 9.08
CA GLU A 100 -13.80 -10.86 9.27
C GLU A 100 -14.01 -11.61 7.96
N ASN A 101 -14.28 -10.90 6.86
CA ASN A 101 -14.36 -11.50 5.52
C ASN A 101 -13.01 -12.11 5.09
N LEU A 102 -11.90 -11.39 5.28
CA LEU A 102 -10.56 -11.92 5.01
C LEU A 102 -10.23 -13.10 5.93
N ALA A 103 -10.61 -13.02 7.20
CA ALA A 103 -10.46 -14.12 8.15
C ALA A 103 -11.26 -15.36 7.71
N SER A 104 -12.45 -15.19 7.14
CA SER A 104 -13.25 -16.30 6.61
C SER A 104 -12.56 -17.05 5.47
N LEU A 105 -11.75 -16.34 4.64
CA LEU A 105 -10.93 -16.98 3.61
C LEU A 105 -9.83 -17.85 4.22
N VAL A 106 -9.19 -17.38 5.29
CA VAL A 106 -8.20 -18.19 6.02
C VAL A 106 -8.82 -19.45 6.62
N GLU A 107 -10.04 -19.33 7.20
CA GLU A 107 -10.74 -20.48 7.78
C GLU A 107 -11.13 -21.50 6.71
N ARG A 108 -11.54 -21.05 5.53
CA ARG A 108 -11.98 -21.92 4.42
C ARG A 108 -10.84 -22.52 3.63
N PHE A 109 -9.77 -21.75 3.39
CA PHE A 109 -8.71 -22.11 2.42
C PHE A 109 -7.30 -22.14 3.01
N GLY A 110 -7.12 -21.83 4.28
CA GLY A 110 -5.82 -21.80 4.96
C GLY A 110 -5.00 -20.54 4.67
N LYS A 111 -5.43 -19.69 3.77
CA LYS A 111 -4.77 -18.41 3.39
C LYS A 111 -5.81 -17.39 2.94
N VAL A 112 -5.42 -16.13 2.93
CA VAL A 112 -6.16 -15.09 2.18
C VAL A 112 -5.74 -15.15 0.72
N PHE A 113 -6.69 -15.11 -0.22
CA PHE A 113 -6.39 -15.00 -1.65
C PHE A 113 -6.07 -13.54 -2.02
N ASN A 114 -5.38 -13.34 -3.13
CA ASN A 114 -5.12 -12.01 -3.68
C ASN A 114 -6.41 -11.17 -3.79
N GLY A 115 -7.47 -11.76 -4.30
CA GLY A 115 -8.82 -11.18 -4.34
C GLY A 115 -9.90 -12.25 -4.17
N SER A 116 -11.15 -11.84 -3.92
CA SER A 116 -12.29 -12.73 -3.64
C SER A 116 -12.88 -13.39 -4.90
N ARG A 117 -12.00 -13.86 -5.81
CA ARG A 117 -12.36 -14.65 -7.00
C ARG A 117 -11.56 -15.95 -7.06
N TYR A 118 -12.14 -17.00 -7.61
CA TYR A 118 -11.46 -18.30 -7.73
C TYR A 118 -10.24 -18.28 -8.64
N MET A 119 -10.14 -17.33 -9.58
CA MET A 119 -8.93 -17.15 -10.38
C MET A 119 -7.70 -16.78 -9.55
N TYR A 120 -7.89 -16.14 -8.40
CA TYR A 120 -6.81 -15.73 -7.48
C TYR A 120 -6.43 -16.81 -6.44
N ARG A 121 -7.03 -17.99 -6.47
CA ARG A 121 -6.80 -19.05 -5.46
C ARG A 121 -5.35 -19.52 -5.36
N TYR A 122 -4.55 -19.27 -6.37
CA TYR A 122 -3.16 -19.70 -6.42
C TYR A 122 -2.19 -18.75 -5.73
N ASN A 123 -2.62 -17.52 -5.48
CA ASN A 123 -1.79 -16.48 -4.87
C ASN A 123 -2.45 -15.92 -3.62
N SER A 124 -1.62 -15.50 -2.66
CA SER A 124 -2.01 -14.56 -1.62
C SER A 124 -1.65 -13.12 -2.06
N GLN A 125 -1.56 -12.22 -1.12
CA GLN A 125 -0.95 -10.88 -1.23
C GLN A 125 -0.15 -10.59 0.05
N PRO A 126 0.57 -9.45 0.18
CA PRO A 126 1.29 -9.12 1.40
C PRO A 126 0.42 -9.28 2.66
N PRO A 127 0.91 -9.97 3.71
CA PRO A 127 0.10 -10.31 4.86
C PRO A 127 -0.15 -9.09 5.76
N TYR A 128 -1.35 -8.53 5.70
CA TYR A 128 -1.79 -7.39 6.51
C TYR A 128 -2.93 -7.71 7.49
N LEU A 129 -3.46 -8.93 7.53
CA LEU A 129 -4.60 -9.28 8.40
C LEU A 129 -4.29 -9.02 9.89
N CYS A 130 -3.08 -9.34 10.33
CA CYS A 130 -2.68 -9.08 11.71
C CYS A 130 -2.60 -7.58 12.03
N MET A 131 -2.21 -6.74 11.07
CA MET A 131 -2.23 -5.28 11.20
C MET A 131 -3.67 -4.76 11.34
N MET A 132 -4.60 -5.27 10.50
CA MET A 132 -6.03 -4.93 10.61
C MET A 132 -6.59 -5.28 11.99
N VAL A 133 -6.30 -6.49 12.47
CA VAL A 133 -6.72 -6.93 13.81
C VAL A 133 -6.12 -6.05 14.91
N ALA A 134 -4.85 -5.67 14.77
CA ALA A 134 -4.18 -4.81 15.73
C ALA A 134 -4.81 -3.40 15.79
N ASP A 135 -5.11 -2.81 14.63
CA ASP A 135 -5.68 -1.47 14.53
C ASP A 135 -7.13 -1.44 15.03
N ILE A 136 -7.94 -2.45 14.70
CA ILE A 136 -9.31 -2.59 15.21
C ILE A 136 -9.31 -2.78 16.72
N TYR A 137 -8.45 -3.68 17.24
CA TYR A 137 -8.32 -3.88 18.69
C TYR A 137 -7.89 -2.60 19.42
N ALA A 138 -6.95 -1.86 18.85
CA ALA A 138 -6.52 -0.58 19.43
C ALA A 138 -7.66 0.45 19.45
N ARG A 139 -8.64 0.34 18.58
CA ARG A 139 -9.81 1.23 18.49
C ARG A 139 -10.95 0.82 19.41
N THR A 140 -11.19 -0.50 19.55
CA THR A 140 -12.35 -1.06 20.24
C THR A 140 -12.05 -1.54 21.66
N GLY A 141 -10.83 -2.04 21.91
CA GLY A 141 -10.47 -2.74 23.14
C GLY A 141 -11.17 -4.09 23.32
N ASP A 142 -11.86 -4.61 22.27
CA ASP A 142 -12.64 -5.85 22.35
C ASP A 142 -11.73 -7.08 22.43
N LYS A 143 -11.53 -7.55 23.65
CA LYS A 143 -10.68 -8.71 23.96
C LYS A 143 -11.32 -10.04 23.51
N GLU A 144 -12.64 -10.14 23.50
CA GLU A 144 -13.33 -11.34 23.04
C GLU A 144 -13.19 -11.49 21.54
N TRP A 145 -13.39 -10.40 20.79
CA TRP A 145 -13.16 -10.38 19.34
C TRP A 145 -11.71 -10.72 19.00
N LEU A 146 -10.74 -10.13 19.71
CA LEU A 146 -9.33 -10.46 19.53
C LEU A 146 -9.07 -11.96 19.76
N GLY A 147 -9.69 -12.54 20.79
CA GLY A 147 -9.59 -13.98 21.09
C GLY A 147 -10.12 -14.85 19.95
N ARG A 148 -11.26 -14.48 19.33
CA ARG A 148 -11.80 -15.18 18.15
C ARG A 148 -10.88 -15.09 16.95
N MET A 149 -10.25 -13.93 16.70
CA MET A 149 -9.34 -13.70 15.58
C MET A 149 -7.99 -14.41 15.74
N PHE A 150 -7.55 -14.65 16.97
CA PHE A 150 -6.19 -15.13 17.27
C PHE A 150 -5.85 -16.46 16.56
N GLY A 151 -6.75 -17.43 16.59
CA GLY A 151 -6.55 -18.73 15.93
C GLY A 151 -6.42 -18.63 14.41
N THR A 152 -7.19 -17.74 13.82
CA THR A 152 -7.17 -17.45 12.37
C THR A 152 -5.84 -16.81 11.96
N LEU A 153 -5.32 -15.86 12.76
CA LEU A 153 -4.00 -15.27 12.52
C LEU A 153 -2.89 -16.34 12.57
N GLU A 154 -2.96 -17.28 13.51
CA GLU A 154 -1.99 -18.39 13.56
C GLU A 154 -2.08 -19.30 12.34
N LYS A 155 -3.28 -19.53 11.77
CA LYS A 155 -3.46 -20.31 10.54
C LYS A 155 -2.83 -19.60 9.34
N GLU A 156 -3.08 -18.29 9.17
CA GLU A 156 -2.46 -17.54 8.09
C GLU A 156 -0.93 -17.49 8.22
N TYR A 157 -0.41 -17.22 9.42
CA TYR A 157 1.03 -17.29 9.66
C TYR A 157 1.62 -18.66 9.30
N ARG A 158 0.91 -19.74 9.62
CA ARG A 158 1.34 -21.10 9.26
C ARG A 158 1.44 -21.28 7.75
N PHE A 159 0.50 -20.75 6.97
CA PHE A 159 0.60 -20.78 5.50
C PHE A 159 1.93 -20.19 5.03
N TRP A 160 2.29 -19.00 5.48
CA TRP A 160 3.55 -18.36 5.12
C TRP A 160 4.77 -19.20 5.52
N MET A 161 4.75 -19.85 6.68
CA MET A 161 5.86 -20.64 7.18
C MET A 161 5.98 -22.03 6.52
N THR A 162 4.89 -22.57 5.98
CA THR A 162 4.91 -23.89 5.34
C THR A 162 5.02 -23.84 3.82
N HIS A 163 4.45 -22.82 3.18
CA HIS A 163 4.37 -22.72 1.72
C HIS A 163 5.30 -21.68 1.11
N ARG A 164 5.85 -20.77 1.91
CA ARG A 164 6.62 -19.62 1.41
C ARG A 164 8.00 -19.47 2.08
N MET A 165 8.43 -20.48 2.84
CA MET A 165 9.75 -20.49 3.49
C MET A 165 10.84 -20.88 2.49
N THR A 166 12.00 -20.20 2.57
CA THR A 166 13.21 -20.54 1.82
C THR A 166 14.22 -21.30 2.68
N PRO A 167 15.21 -21.96 2.08
CA PRO A 167 16.28 -22.65 2.83
C PRO A 167 17.10 -21.73 3.75
N CYS A 168 17.14 -20.42 3.51
CA CYS A 168 17.84 -19.48 4.38
C CYS A 168 17.04 -19.08 5.63
N GLY A 169 15.79 -19.53 5.77
CA GLY A 169 14.91 -19.26 6.91
C GLY A 169 14.10 -17.95 6.81
N LEU A 170 14.24 -17.22 5.70
CA LEU A 170 13.38 -16.09 5.35
C LEU A 170 12.29 -16.56 4.38
N ASN A 171 11.25 -15.73 4.20
CA ASN A 171 10.13 -16.02 3.34
C ASN A 171 10.26 -15.35 1.97
N ARG A 172 9.63 -15.93 0.97
CA ARG A 172 9.49 -15.42 -0.40
C ARG A 172 8.03 -15.34 -0.81
N TYR A 173 7.74 -14.63 -1.89
CA TYR A 173 6.50 -14.78 -2.64
C TYR A 173 6.61 -15.95 -3.61
N SER A 174 5.49 -16.57 -3.93
CA SER A 174 5.40 -17.72 -4.84
C SER A 174 3.98 -17.89 -5.34
N ASN A 175 3.65 -19.05 -5.88
CA ASN A 175 2.29 -19.40 -6.27
C ASN A 175 2.05 -20.91 -6.10
N ASP A 176 0.79 -21.33 -6.12
CA ASP A 176 0.38 -22.72 -5.94
C ASP A 176 -0.18 -23.32 -7.25
N VAL A 177 0.21 -22.78 -8.42
CA VAL A 177 -0.29 -23.24 -9.73
C VAL A 177 0.28 -24.61 -10.06
N ILE A 178 -0.62 -25.55 -10.34
CA ILE A 178 -0.29 -26.91 -10.76
C ILE A 178 -0.50 -27.07 -12.27
N ASP A 179 -1.52 -26.41 -12.83
CA ASP A 179 -1.87 -26.46 -14.24
C ASP A 179 -1.00 -25.51 -15.07
N LYS A 180 -0.11 -26.10 -15.87
CA LYS A 180 0.85 -25.37 -16.72
C LYS A 180 0.27 -24.90 -18.06
N GLN A 181 -0.96 -25.27 -18.41
CA GLN A 181 -1.56 -24.87 -19.71
C GLN A 181 -1.68 -23.35 -19.87
N LYS A 182 -1.74 -22.61 -18.75
CA LYS A 182 -1.82 -21.14 -18.71
C LYS A 182 -0.47 -20.43 -18.60
N ASP A 183 0.64 -21.14 -18.61
CA ASP A 183 1.97 -20.55 -18.39
C ASP A 183 2.36 -19.61 -19.52
N ARG A 184 2.14 -20.00 -20.78
CA ARG A 184 2.47 -19.14 -21.93
C ARG A 184 1.64 -17.83 -21.91
N GLY A 185 0.36 -17.89 -21.55
CA GLY A 185 -0.49 -16.70 -21.41
C GLY A 185 0.02 -15.77 -20.29
N MET A 186 0.41 -16.33 -19.15
CA MET A 186 1.00 -15.55 -18.06
C MET A 186 2.35 -14.92 -18.43
N ALA A 187 3.18 -15.66 -19.14
CA ALA A 187 4.46 -15.16 -19.65
C ALA A 187 4.27 -14.00 -20.65
N GLN A 188 3.32 -14.15 -21.58
CA GLN A 188 2.94 -13.08 -22.52
C GLN A 188 2.41 -11.85 -21.79
N TYR A 189 1.54 -12.04 -20.80
CA TYR A 189 1.01 -10.97 -19.97
C TYR A 189 2.15 -10.21 -19.26
N ALA A 190 3.03 -10.90 -18.53
CA ALA A 190 4.15 -10.27 -17.83
C ALA A 190 5.09 -9.53 -18.80
N LYS A 191 5.41 -10.12 -19.94
CA LYS A 191 6.22 -9.45 -20.97
C LYS A 191 5.56 -8.19 -21.50
N SER A 192 4.26 -8.22 -21.77
CA SER A 192 3.51 -7.05 -22.27
C SER A 192 3.50 -5.90 -21.24
N ARG A 193 3.44 -6.25 -19.95
CA ARG A 193 3.42 -5.30 -18.84
C ARG A 193 4.78 -4.65 -18.59
N THR A 194 5.84 -5.46 -18.61
CA THR A 194 7.20 -4.98 -18.28
C THR A 194 7.96 -4.48 -19.49
N LYS A 195 7.51 -4.83 -20.70
CA LYS A 195 8.26 -4.60 -21.96
C LYS A 195 9.71 -5.09 -21.89
N CYS A 196 9.97 -6.11 -21.04
CA CYS A 196 11.30 -6.68 -20.91
C CYS A 196 11.74 -7.40 -22.21
N ASN A 197 13.06 -7.43 -22.43
CA ASN A 197 13.66 -8.00 -23.66
C ASN A 197 13.74 -9.53 -23.64
N ILE A 198 12.70 -10.21 -23.17
CA ILE A 198 12.64 -11.67 -23.17
C ILE A 198 12.05 -12.16 -24.51
N ALA A 199 12.80 -12.94 -25.26
CA ALA A 199 12.34 -13.55 -26.50
C ALA A 199 11.56 -14.84 -26.19
N LEU A 200 10.27 -14.72 -25.83
CA LEU A 200 9.44 -15.86 -25.38
C LEU A 200 9.36 -17.01 -26.40
N ASP A 201 9.43 -16.70 -27.70
CA ASP A 201 9.34 -17.71 -28.75
C ASP A 201 10.62 -18.55 -28.92
N SER A 202 11.73 -18.09 -28.35
CA SER A 202 13.00 -18.83 -28.32
C SER A 202 13.18 -19.64 -27.02
N LEU A 203 12.28 -19.51 -26.05
CA LEU A 203 12.35 -20.23 -24.78
C LEU A 203 11.78 -21.64 -24.92
N SER A 204 12.41 -22.60 -24.25
CA SER A 204 11.84 -23.93 -24.02
C SER A 204 10.58 -23.82 -23.11
N GLU A 205 9.71 -24.82 -23.17
CA GLU A 205 8.51 -24.87 -22.30
C GLU A 205 8.86 -24.80 -20.81
N ARG A 206 10.00 -25.35 -20.41
CA ARG A 206 10.48 -25.24 -19.01
C ARG A 206 10.83 -23.81 -18.62
N GLU A 207 11.50 -23.07 -19.51
CA GLU A 207 11.85 -21.67 -19.28
C GLU A 207 10.61 -20.78 -19.26
N VAL A 208 9.63 -21.01 -20.15
CA VAL A 208 8.34 -20.33 -20.14
C VAL A 208 7.60 -20.59 -18.82
N THR A 209 7.54 -21.85 -18.35
CA THR A 209 6.94 -22.20 -17.06
C THR A 209 7.64 -21.50 -15.90
N THR A 210 8.97 -21.45 -15.91
CA THR A 210 9.76 -20.77 -14.87
C THR A 210 9.48 -19.27 -14.86
N PHE A 211 9.50 -18.63 -16.02
CA PHE A 211 9.19 -17.20 -16.13
C PHE A 211 7.75 -16.88 -15.68
N ALA A 212 6.77 -17.68 -16.09
CA ALA A 212 5.39 -17.54 -15.65
C ALA A 212 5.22 -17.71 -14.14
N SER A 213 5.96 -18.64 -13.53
CA SER A 213 5.94 -18.85 -12.07
C SER A 213 6.48 -17.63 -11.34
N HIS A 214 7.62 -17.09 -11.78
CA HIS A 214 8.15 -15.83 -11.22
C HIS A 214 7.18 -14.66 -11.37
N ALA A 215 6.53 -14.52 -12.52
CA ALA A 215 5.55 -13.47 -12.76
C ALA A 215 4.33 -13.58 -11.82
N ARG A 216 3.83 -14.81 -11.58
CA ARG A 216 2.76 -15.04 -10.60
C ARG A 216 3.20 -14.72 -9.17
N ALA A 217 4.44 -15.09 -8.81
CA ALA A 217 4.99 -14.72 -7.50
C ALA A 217 5.08 -13.20 -7.33
N GLU A 218 5.38 -12.48 -8.41
CA GLU A 218 5.41 -11.02 -8.40
C GLU A 218 4.00 -10.43 -8.21
N CYS A 219 2.95 -11.05 -8.80
CA CYS A 219 1.56 -10.71 -8.50
C CYS A 219 1.19 -10.98 -7.02
N GLU A 220 1.73 -12.05 -6.39
CA GLU A 220 1.55 -12.26 -4.94
C GLU A 220 2.21 -11.17 -4.10
N SER A 221 3.30 -10.55 -4.58
CA SER A 221 3.98 -9.48 -3.89
C SER A 221 3.15 -8.19 -3.79
N GLY A 222 2.11 -8.05 -4.61
CA GLY A 222 1.36 -6.81 -4.78
C GLY A 222 2.10 -5.73 -5.57
N TRP A 223 3.34 -6.00 -6.00
CA TRP A 223 4.17 -5.08 -6.80
C TRP A 223 4.30 -5.55 -8.26
N ASP A 224 3.20 -5.90 -8.86
CA ASP A 224 3.12 -6.42 -10.22
C ASP A 224 3.03 -5.26 -11.26
N PHE A 225 4.13 -4.84 -11.93
CA PHE A 225 5.46 -5.45 -11.90
C PHE A 225 6.51 -4.43 -11.47
N THR A 226 7.65 -4.94 -10.94
CA THR A 226 8.71 -4.14 -10.35
C THR A 226 10.11 -4.61 -10.80
N PRO A 227 11.11 -3.74 -10.90
CA PRO A 227 12.48 -4.16 -11.20
C PRO A 227 13.19 -4.82 -10.00
N ARG A 228 12.61 -4.81 -8.79
CA ARG A 228 13.19 -5.33 -7.54
C ARG A 228 13.77 -6.74 -7.67
N PHE A 229 13.10 -7.58 -8.45
CA PHE A 229 13.33 -9.02 -8.52
C PHE A 229 13.96 -9.49 -9.83
N GLU A 230 14.31 -8.58 -10.73
CA GLU A 230 14.94 -8.93 -12.03
C GLU A 230 14.13 -9.99 -12.80
N ASN A 231 12.79 -9.92 -12.75
CA ASN A 231 11.84 -10.92 -13.29
C ASN A 231 12.01 -12.33 -12.70
N ARG A 232 12.57 -12.46 -11.49
CA ARG A 232 12.87 -13.73 -10.81
C ARG A 232 12.34 -13.73 -9.36
N CYS A 233 11.12 -13.26 -9.15
CA CYS A 233 10.56 -13.00 -7.82
C CYS A 233 10.69 -14.19 -6.84
N GLU A 234 10.49 -15.43 -7.30
CA GLU A 234 10.61 -16.62 -6.44
C GLU A 234 12.03 -16.87 -5.91
N ASP A 235 13.04 -16.28 -6.53
CA ASP A 235 14.44 -16.40 -6.07
C ASP A 235 14.80 -15.42 -4.96
N PHE A 236 13.90 -14.50 -4.64
CA PHE A 236 14.16 -13.43 -3.68
C PHE A 236 13.39 -13.61 -2.38
N CYS A 237 14.03 -13.23 -1.28
CA CYS A 237 13.40 -12.95 0.00
C CYS A 237 13.14 -11.44 0.07
N PRO A 238 11.88 -10.97 -0.08
CA PRO A 238 11.57 -9.54 -0.07
C PRO A 238 11.66 -8.94 1.33
N VAL A 239 12.15 -7.69 1.39
CA VAL A 239 12.30 -6.94 2.65
C VAL A 239 10.93 -6.72 3.30
N ASP A 240 9.94 -6.29 2.54
CA ASP A 240 8.59 -5.99 3.01
C ASP A 240 7.85 -7.22 3.55
N LEU A 241 7.90 -8.36 2.86
CA LEU A 241 7.30 -9.60 3.34
C LEU A 241 7.88 -10.01 4.70
N ASN A 242 9.21 -10.00 4.81
CA ASN A 242 9.88 -10.43 6.03
C ASN A 242 9.70 -9.42 7.18
N ALA A 243 9.56 -8.13 6.87
CA ALA A 243 9.17 -7.11 7.83
C ALA A 243 7.72 -7.31 8.33
N ASN A 244 6.78 -7.63 7.43
CA ASN A 244 5.39 -7.91 7.79
C ASN A 244 5.26 -9.15 8.66
N LEU A 245 6.00 -10.22 8.36
CA LEU A 245 6.00 -11.43 9.19
C LEU A 245 6.64 -11.20 10.56
N TYR A 246 7.65 -10.31 10.66
CA TYR A 246 8.15 -9.86 11.97
C TYR A 246 7.07 -9.12 12.75
N TYR A 247 6.29 -8.23 12.10
CA TYR A 247 5.16 -7.56 12.73
C TYR A 247 4.12 -8.57 13.23
N TYR A 248 3.83 -9.62 12.46
CA TYR A 248 2.96 -10.72 12.85
C TYR A 248 3.45 -11.36 14.14
N GLU A 249 4.70 -11.75 14.19
CA GLU A 249 5.33 -12.43 15.33
C GLU A 249 5.27 -11.56 16.59
N GLN A 250 5.58 -10.27 16.48
CA GLN A 250 5.49 -9.31 17.59
C GLN A 250 4.05 -9.09 18.06
N SER A 251 3.11 -9.02 17.11
CA SER A 251 1.70 -8.81 17.44
C SER A 251 1.08 -10.04 18.09
N LEU A 252 1.38 -11.24 17.58
CA LEU A 252 0.93 -12.49 18.20
C LEU A 252 1.48 -12.66 19.62
N ALA A 253 2.74 -12.29 19.88
CA ALA A 253 3.29 -12.24 21.22
C ALA A 253 2.51 -11.29 22.13
N ARG A 254 2.27 -10.06 21.68
CA ARG A 254 1.48 -9.04 22.38
C ARG A 254 0.05 -9.53 22.66
N PHE A 255 -0.61 -10.13 21.66
CA PHE A 255 -1.97 -10.66 21.81
C PHE A 255 -2.01 -11.82 22.81
N CYS A 256 -0.98 -12.67 22.85
CA CYS A 256 -0.85 -13.69 23.88
C CYS A 256 -0.82 -13.08 25.29
N HIS A 257 -0.08 -11.99 25.51
CA HIS A 257 -0.07 -11.31 26.82
C HIS A 257 -1.45 -10.73 27.15
N ILE A 258 -2.12 -10.07 26.19
CA ILE A 258 -3.48 -9.52 26.37
C ILE A 258 -4.48 -10.63 26.72
N LEU A 259 -4.38 -11.79 26.06
CA LEU A 259 -5.28 -12.93 26.24
C LEU A 259 -4.92 -13.85 27.41
N GLY A 260 -3.85 -13.58 28.16
CA GLY A 260 -3.43 -14.37 29.30
C GLY A 260 -2.72 -15.68 28.96
N MET A 261 -1.99 -15.71 27.84
CA MET A 261 -1.26 -16.89 27.34
C MET A 261 0.28 -16.68 27.35
N PRO A 262 0.94 -16.42 28.50
CA PRO A 262 2.35 -15.99 28.53
C PRO A 262 3.34 -17.05 28.00
N LEU A 263 3.08 -18.34 28.18
CA LEU A 263 3.93 -19.41 27.63
C LEU A 263 3.94 -19.41 26.10
N LYS A 264 2.79 -19.11 25.49
CA LYS A 264 2.64 -19.00 24.04
C LYS A 264 3.31 -17.74 23.51
N ALA A 265 3.31 -16.64 24.27
CA ALA A 265 4.02 -15.42 23.94
C ALA A 265 5.51 -15.66 23.69
N GLY A 266 6.18 -16.41 24.57
CA GLY A 266 7.62 -16.72 24.44
C GLY A 266 8.00 -17.42 23.13
N LYS A 267 7.10 -18.23 22.55
CA LYS A 267 7.29 -18.85 21.23
C LYS A 267 7.35 -17.78 20.13
N TRP A 268 6.43 -16.84 20.16
CA TRP A 268 6.35 -15.77 19.17
C TRP A 268 7.49 -14.76 19.27
N GLU A 269 7.86 -14.41 20.49
CA GLU A 269 9.04 -13.57 20.75
C GLU A 269 10.33 -14.21 20.22
N LYS A 270 10.49 -15.55 20.39
CA LYS A 270 11.63 -16.29 19.82
C LYS A 270 11.61 -16.23 18.29
N ALA A 271 10.44 -16.44 17.65
CA ALA A 271 10.31 -16.35 16.20
C ALA A 271 10.73 -14.98 15.69
N ALA A 272 10.23 -13.90 16.31
CA ALA A 272 10.59 -12.53 15.97
C ALA A 272 12.10 -12.24 16.12
N ARG A 273 12.73 -12.71 17.20
CA ARG A 273 14.20 -12.58 17.38
C ARG A 273 14.98 -13.28 16.27
N VAL A 274 14.57 -14.49 15.88
CA VAL A 274 15.20 -15.23 14.77
C VAL A 274 15.05 -14.48 13.46
N ARG A 275 13.84 -14.05 13.11
CA ARG A 275 13.59 -13.31 11.87
C ARG A 275 14.39 -12.00 11.81
N LYS A 276 14.39 -11.23 12.89
CA LYS A 276 15.19 -10.00 12.98
C LYS A 276 16.67 -10.27 12.73
N HIS A 277 17.23 -11.35 13.30
CA HIS A 277 18.61 -11.74 13.04
C HIS A 277 18.86 -12.09 11.57
N LEU A 278 17.95 -12.84 10.94
CA LEU A 278 18.07 -13.24 9.54
C LEU A 278 17.95 -12.05 8.59
N ILE A 279 17.03 -11.11 8.85
CA ILE A 279 16.91 -9.85 8.12
C ILE A 279 18.24 -9.07 8.17
N GLN A 280 18.81 -8.90 9.36
CA GLN A 280 20.10 -8.20 9.51
C GLN A 280 21.24 -8.94 8.78
N LYS A 281 21.26 -10.26 8.85
CA LYS A 281 22.31 -11.09 8.26
C LYS A 281 22.31 -11.07 6.74
N TYR A 282 21.13 -11.17 6.12
CA TYR A 282 21.04 -11.43 4.69
C TYR A 282 20.65 -10.20 3.86
N MET A 283 19.97 -9.21 4.44
CA MET A 283 19.40 -8.10 3.69
C MET A 283 20.16 -6.78 3.85
N TYR A 284 20.99 -6.64 4.88
CA TYR A 284 21.71 -5.38 5.13
C TYR A 284 22.91 -5.21 4.20
N ASN A 285 22.96 -4.07 3.51
CA ASN A 285 24.06 -3.65 2.65
C ASN A 285 24.89 -2.56 3.36
N ALA A 286 26.07 -2.92 3.82
CA ALA A 286 26.96 -1.97 4.50
C ALA A 286 27.52 -0.88 3.55
N LYS A 287 27.48 -1.06 2.22
CA LYS A 287 28.01 -0.11 1.25
C LYS A 287 27.14 1.15 1.12
N ASP A 288 25.82 0.99 1.23
CA ASP A 288 24.86 2.11 1.12
C ASP A 288 24.02 2.32 2.38
N GLY A 289 24.18 1.47 3.39
CA GLY A 289 23.47 1.58 4.67
C GLY A 289 21.99 1.25 4.61
N LEU A 290 21.53 0.54 3.56
CA LEU A 290 20.14 0.13 3.35
C LEU A 290 19.96 -1.38 3.47
N TYR A 291 18.70 -1.79 3.45
CA TYR A 291 18.30 -3.18 3.35
C TYR A 291 17.70 -3.42 1.96
N HIS A 292 18.15 -4.49 1.32
CA HIS A 292 17.75 -4.89 -0.02
C HIS A 292 17.09 -6.25 -0.01
N ASP A 293 16.27 -6.54 -1.02
CA ASP A 293 15.77 -7.89 -1.25
C ASP A 293 16.95 -8.84 -1.46
N TYR A 294 16.87 -10.03 -0.88
CA TYR A 294 17.96 -11.00 -0.91
C TYR A 294 17.68 -12.13 -1.89
N ASP A 295 18.46 -12.21 -2.96
CA ASP A 295 18.50 -13.34 -3.89
C ASP A 295 19.17 -14.54 -3.21
N TYR A 296 18.36 -15.44 -2.64
CA TYR A 296 18.86 -16.57 -1.87
C TYR A 296 19.44 -17.68 -2.75
N VAL A 297 19.08 -17.71 -4.04
CA VAL A 297 19.62 -18.67 -5.02
C VAL A 297 21.04 -18.27 -5.41
N ASN A 298 21.26 -17.01 -5.78
CA ASN A 298 22.57 -16.50 -6.16
C ASN A 298 23.38 -15.91 -4.99
N ARG A 299 22.81 -15.88 -3.80
CA ARG A 299 23.45 -15.39 -2.54
C ARG A 299 23.94 -13.97 -2.65
N ARG A 300 23.15 -13.07 -3.23
CA ARG A 300 23.47 -11.66 -3.41
C ARG A 300 22.27 -10.77 -3.08
N LEU A 301 22.55 -9.49 -2.87
CA LEU A 301 21.51 -8.49 -2.69
C LEU A 301 20.98 -8.03 -4.06
N SER A 302 19.70 -7.68 -4.13
CA SER A 302 19.14 -6.95 -5.26
C SER A 302 19.91 -5.63 -5.45
N PRO A 303 20.23 -5.23 -6.68
CA PRO A 303 20.84 -3.93 -6.93
C PRO A 303 19.86 -2.76 -6.76
N VAL A 304 18.55 -3.03 -6.72
CA VAL A 304 17.51 -2.00 -6.73
C VAL A 304 17.19 -1.55 -5.30
N ARG A 305 17.28 -0.24 -5.06
CA ARG A 305 16.78 0.40 -3.84
C ARG A 305 15.30 0.69 -4.01
N SER A 306 14.49 0.21 -3.07
CA SER A 306 13.04 0.34 -3.15
C SER A 306 12.42 0.82 -1.84
N ALA A 307 11.21 1.38 -1.95
CA ALA A 307 10.42 1.82 -0.79
C ALA A 307 10.05 0.68 0.17
N ALA A 308 10.25 -0.59 -0.21
CA ALA A 308 10.11 -1.74 0.68
C ALA A 308 10.95 -1.61 1.97
N VAL A 309 12.07 -0.86 1.92
CA VAL A 309 12.92 -0.61 3.10
C VAL A 309 12.16 0.07 4.26
N PHE A 310 11.15 0.89 3.96
CA PHE A 310 10.34 1.55 4.99
C PHE A 310 9.46 0.57 5.78
N SER A 311 9.20 -0.63 5.25
CA SER A 311 8.49 -1.69 5.98
C SER A 311 9.23 -2.13 7.24
N LEU A 312 10.57 -2.03 7.26
CA LEU A 312 11.38 -2.31 8.46
C LEU A 312 11.16 -1.26 9.58
N LEU A 313 10.90 -0.01 9.20
CA LEU A 313 10.54 1.04 10.14
C LEU A 313 9.10 0.87 10.61
N PHE A 314 8.20 0.59 9.69
CA PHE A 314 6.78 0.35 9.99
C PHE A 314 6.60 -0.80 10.99
N SER A 315 7.28 -1.91 10.77
CA SER A 315 7.22 -3.11 11.63
C SER A 315 8.11 -3.03 12.88
N ARG A 316 8.90 -1.94 13.07
CA ARG A 316 9.81 -1.75 14.21
C ARG A 316 10.90 -2.84 14.35
N VAL A 317 11.37 -3.40 13.25
CA VAL A 317 12.45 -4.41 13.25
C VAL A 317 13.76 -3.83 13.77
N LEU A 318 14.07 -2.57 13.42
CA LEU A 318 15.37 -1.97 13.64
C LEU A 318 15.55 -1.44 15.07
N SER A 319 16.78 -1.26 15.51
CA SER A 319 17.08 -0.42 16.67
C SER A 319 16.88 1.06 16.33
N ALA A 320 16.66 1.92 17.32
CA ALA A 320 16.42 3.34 17.07
C ALA A 320 17.56 4.02 16.30
N GLY A 321 18.81 3.68 16.59
CA GLY A 321 19.98 4.21 15.87
C GLY A 321 20.02 3.77 14.41
N ASN A 322 19.81 2.48 14.16
CA ASN A 322 19.79 1.92 12.80
C ASN A 322 18.61 2.49 12.00
N ALA A 323 17.43 2.63 12.61
CA ALA A 323 16.26 3.18 11.94
C ALA A 323 16.49 4.62 11.44
N ARG A 324 17.11 5.49 12.26
CA ARG A 324 17.47 6.86 11.84
C ARG A 324 18.47 6.88 10.69
N SER A 325 19.46 5.98 10.72
CA SER A 325 20.45 5.84 9.64
C SER A 325 19.77 5.38 8.35
N VAL A 326 19.03 4.30 8.41
CA VAL A 326 18.29 3.74 7.26
C VAL A 326 17.32 4.75 6.67
N ALA A 327 16.52 5.43 7.51
CA ALA A 327 15.59 6.46 7.05
C ALA A 327 16.30 7.58 6.28
N ARG A 328 17.44 8.09 6.79
CA ARG A 328 18.20 9.14 6.14
C ARG A 328 18.71 8.71 4.74
N HIS A 329 19.24 7.50 4.64
CA HIS A 329 19.72 6.97 3.36
C HIS A 329 18.57 6.69 2.39
N ALA A 330 17.47 6.12 2.86
CA ALA A 330 16.28 5.84 2.04
C ALA A 330 15.63 7.11 1.50
N LEU A 331 15.40 8.11 2.35
CA LEU A 331 14.81 9.40 1.93
C LEU A 331 15.68 10.11 0.89
N LYS A 332 17.01 10.03 1.00
CA LYS A 332 17.92 10.65 0.03
C LYS A 332 17.71 10.15 -1.41
N VAL A 333 17.30 8.90 -1.58
CA VAL A 333 17.20 8.27 -2.91
C VAL A 333 15.78 7.99 -3.38
N LEU A 334 14.80 8.00 -2.47
CA LEU A 334 13.41 7.63 -2.75
C LEU A 334 12.41 8.78 -2.58
N GLU A 335 12.78 9.88 -1.89
CA GLU A 335 11.89 11.02 -1.68
C GLU A 335 11.99 12.00 -2.86
N PHE A 336 10.84 12.39 -3.39
CA PHE A 336 10.67 13.34 -4.48
C PHE A 336 9.67 14.43 -4.07
N PRO A 337 9.47 15.49 -4.88
CA PRO A 337 8.65 16.64 -4.49
C PRO A 337 7.24 16.33 -3.98
N TYR A 338 6.63 15.21 -4.42
CA TYR A 338 5.26 14.84 -4.01
C TYR A 338 5.17 13.49 -3.31
N GLY A 339 6.27 12.95 -2.80
CA GLY A 339 6.28 11.74 -1.97
C GLY A 339 7.38 10.75 -2.31
N ILE A 340 7.19 9.50 -1.88
CA ILE A 340 8.13 8.39 -2.08
C ILE A 340 7.82 7.68 -3.39
N ALA A 341 8.84 7.52 -4.24
CA ALA A 341 8.78 6.64 -5.41
C ALA A 341 8.89 5.16 -5.01
N ALA A 342 8.34 4.27 -5.82
CA ALA A 342 8.42 2.83 -5.56
C ALA A 342 9.87 2.32 -5.54
N THR A 343 10.72 2.84 -6.46
CA THR A 343 12.15 2.56 -6.49
C THR A 343 12.95 3.85 -6.67
N GLU A 344 14.26 3.76 -6.48
CA GLU A 344 15.17 4.83 -6.93
C GLU A 344 15.05 5.07 -8.44
N LYS A 345 15.50 6.23 -8.90
CA LYS A 345 15.63 6.53 -10.33
C LYS A 345 16.74 5.67 -10.93
N GLY A 346 16.42 4.86 -11.93
CA GLY A 346 17.36 3.96 -12.61
C GLY A 346 16.88 3.56 -14.00
N ASP A 347 17.79 2.97 -14.79
CA ASP A 347 17.46 2.27 -16.02
C ASP A 347 17.30 0.77 -15.71
N TYR A 348 16.09 0.26 -15.86
CA TYR A 348 15.75 -1.10 -15.48
C TYR A 348 15.53 -2.03 -16.68
N HIS A 349 15.88 -1.59 -17.91
CA HIS A 349 15.67 -2.33 -19.14
C HIS A 349 14.23 -2.82 -19.35
N GLY A 350 13.27 -2.04 -18.89
CA GLY A 350 11.83 -2.32 -19.00
C GLY A 350 11.00 -1.17 -18.48
N THR A 351 9.67 -1.31 -18.58
CA THR A 351 8.70 -0.38 -18.03
C THR A 351 7.96 -1.05 -16.88
N TYR A 352 8.12 -0.52 -15.68
CA TYR A 352 7.54 -1.12 -14.49
C TYR A 352 6.61 -0.12 -13.80
N GLN A 353 5.36 -0.54 -13.52
CA GLN A 353 4.43 0.35 -12.80
C GLN A 353 4.83 0.57 -11.33
N TRP A 354 5.54 -0.39 -10.71
CA TRP A 354 6.08 -0.27 -9.37
C TRP A 354 7.57 0.13 -9.40
N ALA A 355 7.85 1.21 -10.14
CA ALA A 355 9.16 1.85 -10.23
C ALA A 355 9.05 3.37 -10.28
N TYR A 356 10.17 4.08 -10.14
CA TYR A 356 10.26 5.52 -10.38
C TYR A 356 9.70 5.87 -11.79
N PRO A 357 8.92 6.94 -11.97
CA PRO A 357 8.56 7.99 -10.99
C PRO A 357 7.22 7.72 -10.27
N ASN A 358 6.69 6.50 -10.31
CA ASN A 358 5.38 6.19 -9.74
C ASN A 358 5.42 6.10 -8.22
N GLY A 359 4.47 6.77 -7.57
CA GLY A 359 4.17 6.66 -6.17
C GLY A 359 2.81 6.00 -5.94
N TRP A 360 2.71 5.30 -4.82
CA TRP A 360 1.56 4.51 -4.43
C TRP A 360 1.19 4.84 -2.99
N ALA A 361 -0.08 5.05 -2.72
CA ALA A 361 -0.55 5.44 -1.39
C ALA A 361 -0.08 4.48 -0.27
N PRO A 362 -0.10 3.15 -0.44
CA PRO A 362 0.45 2.23 0.54
C PRO A 362 1.88 2.55 0.97
N LEU A 363 2.75 2.89 0.01
CA LEU A 363 4.15 3.19 0.29
C LEU A 363 4.34 4.50 1.06
N GLN A 364 3.50 5.50 0.79
CA GLN A 364 3.48 6.75 1.55
C GLN A 364 3.08 6.48 3.01
N TYR A 365 2.01 5.71 3.23
CA TYR A 365 1.57 5.36 4.57
C TYR A 365 2.64 4.61 5.35
N ILE A 366 3.23 3.56 4.75
CA ILE A 366 4.27 2.74 5.38
C ILE A 366 5.48 3.62 5.76
N ALA A 367 5.89 4.55 4.88
CA ALA A 367 6.99 5.45 5.15
C ALA A 367 6.66 6.45 6.27
N ILE A 368 5.54 7.16 6.19
CA ILE A 368 5.11 8.13 7.21
C ILE A 368 4.96 7.45 8.57
N LYS A 369 4.24 6.32 8.63
CA LYS A 369 4.02 5.56 9.87
C LYS A 369 5.31 4.97 10.41
N GLY A 370 6.18 4.49 9.52
CA GLY A 370 7.50 3.99 9.89
C GLY A 370 8.37 5.07 10.55
N LEU A 371 8.43 6.26 9.98
CA LEU A 371 9.13 7.42 10.54
C LEU A 371 8.54 7.84 11.91
N GLU A 372 7.21 7.92 12.00
CA GLU A 372 6.50 8.21 13.25
C GLU A 372 6.86 7.20 14.34
N ASN A 373 6.92 5.92 14.01
CA ASN A 373 7.23 4.84 14.95
C ASN A 373 8.57 5.00 15.67
N TYR A 374 9.50 5.75 15.08
CA TYR A 374 10.84 6.02 15.64
C TYR A 374 11.02 7.49 16.09
N GLY A 375 9.94 8.26 16.17
CA GLY A 375 9.96 9.64 16.63
C GLY A 375 10.62 10.62 15.64
N MET A 376 10.74 10.25 14.37
CA MET A 376 11.24 11.12 13.29
C MET A 376 10.09 12.00 12.76
N THR A 377 9.58 12.84 13.67
CA THR A 377 8.35 13.61 13.44
C THR A 377 8.50 14.64 12.32
N THR A 378 9.67 15.25 12.18
CA THR A 378 9.94 16.26 11.14
C THR A 378 9.87 15.63 9.74
N GLU A 379 10.53 14.50 9.54
CA GLU A 379 10.53 13.78 8.27
C GLU A 379 9.13 13.21 7.97
N ALA A 380 8.48 12.64 8.95
CA ALA A 380 7.11 12.13 8.81
C ALA A 380 6.11 13.24 8.45
N TYR A 381 6.22 14.42 9.10
CA TYR A 381 5.39 15.58 8.78
C TYR A 381 5.64 16.08 7.35
N ARG A 382 6.90 16.27 6.97
CA ARG A 382 7.25 16.69 5.62
C ARG A 382 6.68 15.74 4.57
N LEU A 383 6.88 14.45 4.76
CA LEU A 383 6.39 13.44 3.82
C LEU A 383 4.85 13.38 3.76
N ALA A 384 4.16 13.49 4.90
CA ALA A 384 2.71 13.57 4.94
C ALA A 384 2.19 14.84 4.23
N HIS A 385 2.86 15.97 4.46
CA HIS A 385 2.48 17.25 3.85
C HIS A 385 2.65 17.21 2.32
N THR A 386 3.81 16.74 1.82
CA THR A 386 4.04 16.66 0.37
C THR A 386 3.09 15.69 -0.32
N TYR A 387 2.73 14.58 0.34
CA TYR A 387 1.71 13.66 -0.18
C TYR A 387 0.33 14.32 -0.26
N VAL A 388 -0.10 14.99 0.80
CA VAL A 388 -1.40 15.71 0.83
C VAL A 388 -1.43 16.78 -0.26
N ASP A 389 -0.36 17.55 -0.42
CA ASP A 389 -0.28 18.59 -1.46
C ASP A 389 -0.35 17.99 -2.87
N GLY A 390 0.34 16.87 -3.10
CA GLY A 390 0.28 16.14 -4.36
C GLY A 390 -1.13 15.66 -4.69
N GLN A 391 -1.82 15.06 -3.72
CA GLN A 391 -3.19 14.59 -3.91
C GLN A 391 -4.19 15.75 -4.09
N ASN A 392 -4.05 16.84 -3.35
CA ASN A 392 -4.86 18.06 -3.53
C ASN A 392 -4.69 18.63 -4.94
N ARG A 393 -3.45 18.68 -5.44
CA ARG A 393 -3.13 19.16 -6.79
C ARG A 393 -3.79 18.28 -7.87
N ILE A 394 -3.69 16.96 -7.72
CA ILE A 394 -4.32 16.00 -8.64
C ILE A 394 -5.84 16.13 -8.57
N PHE A 395 -6.41 16.21 -7.37
CA PHE A 395 -7.85 16.34 -7.17
C PHE A 395 -8.41 17.62 -7.77
N ALA A 396 -7.73 18.74 -7.61
CA ALA A 396 -8.15 20.03 -8.22
C ALA A 396 -8.24 19.97 -9.76
N GLN A 397 -7.49 19.08 -10.41
CA GLN A 397 -7.48 18.91 -11.85
C GLN A 397 -8.45 17.83 -12.35
N THR A 398 -8.68 16.79 -11.55
CA THR A 398 -9.36 15.57 -12.00
C THR A 398 -10.63 15.26 -11.23
N HIS A 399 -10.87 15.94 -10.11
CA HIS A 399 -11.96 15.69 -9.16
C HIS A 399 -12.02 14.24 -8.69
N ASN A 400 -10.85 13.58 -8.56
CA ASN A 400 -10.75 12.16 -8.24
C ASN A 400 -9.48 11.80 -7.47
N LEU A 401 -9.51 10.61 -6.85
CA LEU A 401 -8.38 9.95 -6.19
C LEU A 401 -8.03 8.67 -6.97
N TRP A 402 -6.81 8.62 -7.47
CA TRP A 402 -6.36 7.60 -8.39
C TRP A 402 -5.51 6.53 -7.69
N GLU A 403 -5.32 5.41 -8.36
CA GLU A 403 -4.56 4.25 -7.86
C GLU A 403 -3.10 4.58 -7.55
N LYS A 404 -2.46 5.30 -8.46
CA LYS A 404 -1.05 5.69 -8.44
C LYS A 404 -0.87 7.10 -9.03
N TYR A 405 0.28 7.67 -8.83
CA TYR A 405 0.57 9.02 -9.30
C TYR A 405 2.08 9.23 -9.53
N ASN A 406 2.45 10.29 -10.22
CA ASN A 406 3.82 10.69 -10.45
C ASN A 406 4.33 11.55 -9.28
N VAL A 407 5.30 11.05 -8.50
CA VAL A 407 5.83 11.74 -7.31
C VAL A 407 6.76 12.91 -7.66
N VAL A 408 7.19 13.03 -8.90
CA VAL A 408 8.05 14.14 -9.37
C VAL A 408 7.19 15.33 -9.78
N GLU A 409 6.09 15.07 -10.48
CA GLU A 409 5.24 16.12 -11.08
C GLU A 409 3.99 16.44 -10.25
N GLY A 410 3.58 15.55 -9.34
CA GLY A 410 2.27 15.65 -8.66
C GLY A 410 1.13 15.59 -9.68
N SER A 411 1.15 14.58 -10.55
CA SER A 411 0.23 14.41 -11.66
C SER A 411 -0.17 12.95 -11.83
N THR A 412 -1.15 12.71 -12.71
CA THR A 412 -1.57 11.34 -13.11
C THR A 412 -0.75 10.79 -14.27
N ARG A 413 0.28 11.50 -14.74
CA ARG A 413 1.18 11.01 -15.80
C ARG A 413 2.17 10.01 -15.23
N VAL A 414 1.82 8.75 -15.29
CA VAL A 414 2.59 7.62 -14.76
C VAL A 414 3.26 6.82 -15.87
N THR A 415 4.31 6.07 -15.55
CA THR A 415 4.90 5.07 -16.45
C THR A 415 4.04 3.80 -16.47
N SER A 416 4.11 3.02 -17.56
CA SER A 416 3.29 1.82 -17.83
C SER A 416 1.78 2.13 -17.92
N GLU A 417 1.43 3.19 -18.64
CA GLU A 417 0.07 3.45 -19.09
C GLU A 417 -0.41 2.34 -20.03
N GLY A 418 -1.69 2.00 -19.97
CA GLY A 418 -2.37 1.30 -21.06
C GLY A 418 -2.79 -0.13 -20.79
N GLU A 419 -2.74 -0.65 -19.55
CA GLU A 419 -3.37 -1.94 -19.27
C GLU A 419 -4.86 -1.78 -18.94
N TYR A 420 -5.18 -0.78 -18.16
CA TYR A 420 -6.54 -0.39 -17.80
C TYR A 420 -6.56 1.10 -17.46
N ASP A 421 -7.71 1.72 -17.65
CA ASP A 421 -7.94 3.07 -17.14
C ASP A 421 -7.85 3.04 -15.61
N MET A 422 -7.09 3.96 -15.02
CA MET A 422 -6.98 4.04 -13.58
C MET A 422 -8.37 4.16 -12.95
N PRO A 423 -8.70 3.29 -11.96
CA PRO A 423 -10.02 3.29 -11.38
C PRO A 423 -10.26 4.52 -10.50
N PRO A 424 -11.50 5.07 -10.52
CA PRO A 424 -11.85 6.25 -9.75
C PRO A 424 -12.09 5.94 -8.27
N MET A 425 -11.76 6.90 -7.41
CA MET A 425 -11.90 6.81 -5.94
C MET A 425 -11.23 5.56 -5.37
N MET A 426 -9.91 5.49 -5.53
CA MET A 426 -9.17 4.34 -5.00
C MET A 426 -9.14 4.39 -3.47
N GLY A 427 -9.67 3.34 -2.83
CA GLY A 427 -9.85 3.26 -1.37
C GLY A 427 -8.57 3.39 -0.57
N TRP A 428 -7.46 2.79 -1.02
CA TRP A 428 -6.18 2.97 -0.35
C TRP A 428 -5.66 4.41 -0.46
N THR A 429 -5.89 5.11 -1.58
CA THR A 429 -5.50 6.52 -1.72
C THR A 429 -6.34 7.40 -0.81
N ALA A 430 -7.65 7.14 -0.74
CA ALA A 430 -8.56 7.82 0.17
C ALA A 430 -8.18 7.60 1.65
N GLY A 431 -7.92 6.35 2.04
CA GLY A 431 -7.55 6.01 3.42
C GLY A 431 -6.24 6.64 3.86
N VAL A 432 -5.22 6.54 3.01
CA VAL A 432 -3.89 7.13 3.29
C VAL A 432 -3.94 8.66 3.28
N TYR A 433 -4.75 9.26 2.39
CA TYR A 433 -4.95 10.71 2.38
C TYR A 433 -5.54 11.21 3.71
N LEU A 434 -6.58 10.56 4.23
CA LEU A 434 -7.17 10.92 5.53
C LEU A 434 -6.14 10.79 6.67
N TYR A 435 -5.34 9.74 6.64
CA TYR A 435 -4.27 9.56 7.63
C TYR A 435 -3.23 10.69 7.55
N ALA A 436 -2.71 10.97 6.37
CA ALA A 436 -1.70 12.00 6.17
C ALA A 436 -2.24 13.40 6.51
N LEU A 437 -3.47 13.72 6.10
CA LEU A 437 -4.13 14.99 6.44
C LEU A 437 -4.31 15.15 7.95
N GLN A 438 -4.73 14.10 8.66
CA GLN A 438 -4.85 14.13 10.11
C GLN A 438 -3.47 14.28 10.77
N TYR A 439 -2.44 13.62 10.25
CA TYR A 439 -1.07 13.73 10.73
C TYR A 439 -0.55 15.18 10.60
N VAL A 440 -0.73 15.79 9.43
CA VAL A 440 -0.35 17.20 9.18
C VAL A 440 -1.08 18.14 10.13
N LYS A 441 -2.42 17.99 10.28
CA LYS A 441 -3.20 18.83 11.20
C LYS A 441 -2.72 18.71 12.65
N ARG A 442 -2.36 17.53 13.10
CA ARG A 442 -1.89 17.24 14.47
C ARG A 442 -0.50 17.82 14.78
N HIS A 443 0.34 18.00 13.76
CA HIS A 443 1.73 18.41 13.94
C HIS A 443 2.06 19.78 13.34
N LYS A 444 1.05 20.56 12.87
CA LYS A 444 1.21 21.86 12.19
C LYS A 444 1.91 22.93 13.05
N HIS A 445 1.93 22.77 14.37
CA HIS A 445 2.47 23.75 15.33
C HIS A 445 3.68 23.23 16.11
N ARG A 446 4.32 22.17 15.62
CA ARG A 446 5.58 21.67 16.15
C ARG A 446 6.69 21.93 15.15
#